data_662d313dfee9c71d7d8711671cbda8c6
#
_entry.id   662d313dfee9c71d7d8711671cbda8c6
#
_cell.length_a   1.000
_cell.length_b   1.000
_cell.length_c   1.000
_cell.angle_alpha   90.00
_cell.angle_beta   90.00
_cell.angle_gamma   90.00
#
_symmetry.space_group_name_H-M   'P 1'
#
loop_
_entity.id
_entity.type
_entity.pdbx_description
1 polymer ?
#
loop_
_entity_poly.entity_id
_entity_poly.type
_entity_poly.pdbx_seq_one_letter_code
_entity_poly.pdbx_strand_id
1 'polypeptide(L)'
;MTVTVLATLARVYVDDLDVALPTFVELTGEQPRLRFTYRDLDLASVGGYLLLAGSREALAPYRGTHATTIVESIDQVLRLVEEHGGELLDGPNEVPTGRNLTVRHPGGATIEYVQFHAAARATLA
;
A
#
# COMPACT_ATOMS: atom_id res chain seq x y z
N MET A 1 22.66 6.16 -2.39
CA MET A 1 21.43 6.48 -3.12
C MET A 1 20.24 6.45 -2.16
N THR A 2 19.39 7.43 -2.22
CA THR A 2 18.24 7.56 -1.31
C THR A 2 16.97 7.17 -2.03
N VAL A 3 16.11 6.41 -1.34
CA VAL A 3 14.75 6.15 -1.81
C VAL A 3 13.91 7.40 -1.54
N THR A 4 13.20 7.87 -2.55
CA THR A 4 12.29 9.00 -2.37
C THR A 4 10.90 8.47 -2.03
N VAL A 5 10.46 8.73 -0.80
CA VAL A 5 9.13 8.37 -0.31
C VAL A 5 8.18 9.52 -0.54
N LEU A 6 7.08 9.26 -1.23
CA LEU A 6 6.05 10.26 -1.52
C LEU A 6 4.94 10.28 -0.47
N ALA A 7 4.58 9.12 0.06
CA ALA A 7 3.58 8.99 1.10
C ALA A 7 3.71 7.62 1.78
N THR A 8 3.26 7.53 3.01
CA THR A 8 3.16 6.26 3.73
C THR A 8 1.74 6.11 4.25
N LEU A 9 1.13 4.97 3.98
CA LEU A 9 -0.24 4.66 4.36
C LEU A 9 -0.25 3.53 5.39
N ALA A 10 -0.90 3.78 6.52
CA ALA A 10 -1.16 2.73 7.50
C ALA A 10 -2.26 1.82 6.94
N ARG A 11 -2.06 0.52 7.01
CA ARG A 11 -3.06 -0.45 6.55
C ARG A 11 -4.11 -0.69 7.61
N VAL A 12 -5.38 -0.69 7.20
CA VAL A 12 -6.52 -1.03 8.05
C VAL A 12 -7.33 -2.10 7.32
N TYR A 13 -7.47 -3.25 7.96
CA TYR A 13 -8.19 -4.39 7.38
C TYR A 13 -9.61 -4.38 7.91
N VAL A 14 -10.58 -4.33 7.01
CA VAL A 14 -12.00 -4.20 7.35
C VAL A 14 -12.85 -5.23 6.60
N ASP A 15 -14.06 -5.46 7.05
CA ASP A 15 -14.96 -6.42 6.40
C ASP A 15 -15.64 -5.82 5.17
N ASP A 16 -16.05 -4.56 5.27
CA ASP A 16 -16.86 -3.90 4.24
C ASP A 16 -16.41 -2.44 4.13
N LEU A 17 -16.00 -2.05 2.94
CA LEU A 17 -15.46 -0.71 2.71
C LEU A 17 -16.51 0.39 2.88
N ASP A 18 -17.73 0.17 2.41
CA ASP A 18 -18.80 1.17 2.52
C ASP A 18 -19.23 1.40 3.97
N VAL A 19 -19.10 0.38 4.81
CA VAL A 19 -19.36 0.49 6.26
C VAL A 19 -18.23 1.23 6.97
N ALA A 20 -16.99 0.96 6.60
CA ALA A 20 -15.81 1.52 7.27
C ALA A 20 -15.50 2.97 6.88
N LEU A 21 -15.67 3.33 5.60
CA LEU A 21 -15.26 4.62 5.06
C LEU A 21 -15.80 5.85 5.79
N PRO A 22 -17.09 5.92 6.17
CA PRO A 22 -17.61 7.13 6.82
C PRO A 22 -16.84 7.56 8.07
N THR A 23 -16.41 6.59 8.88
CA THR A 23 -15.60 6.88 10.08
C THR A 23 -14.26 7.52 9.71
N PHE A 24 -13.60 6.99 8.71
CA PHE A 24 -12.27 7.51 8.31
C PHE A 24 -12.36 8.83 7.57
N VAL A 25 -13.43 9.08 6.83
CA VAL A 25 -13.70 10.38 6.21
C VAL A 25 -13.89 11.44 7.30
N GLU A 26 -14.67 11.14 8.32
CA GLU A 26 -14.89 12.08 9.43
C GLU A 26 -13.61 12.28 10.26
N LEU A 27 -12.91 11.19 10.57
CA LEU A 27 -11.66 11.23 11.33
C LEU A 27 -10.60 12.10 10.68
N THR A 28 -10.41 11.94 9.37
CA THR A 28 -9.36 12.64 8.64
C THR A 28 -9.78 14.00 8.09
N GLY A 29 -11.07 14.23 7.93
CA GLY A 29 -11.59 15.42 7.25
C GLY A 29 -11.37 15.39 5.74
N GLU A 30 -10.99 14.23 5.18
CA GLU A 30 -10.67 14.08 3.76
C GLU A 30 -11.59 13.04 3.11
N GLN A 31 -11.85 13.25 1.81
CA GLN A 31 -12.53 12.25 1.00
C GLN A 31 -11.52 11.21 0.50
N PRO A 32 -11.96 9.99 0.15
CA PRO A 32 -11.07 9.01 -0.44
C PRO A 32 -10.40 9.56 -1.71
N ARG A 33 -9.08 9.39 -1.80
CA ARG A 33 -8.30 9.82 -2.96
C ARG A 33 -8.29 8.76 -4.06
N LEU A 34 -8.28 7.49 -3.65
CA LEU A 34 -8.30 6.33 -4.53
C LEU A 34 -9.32 5.34 -4.01
N ARG A 35 -10.04 4.70 -4.93
CA ARG A 35 -10.85 3.53 -4.64
C ARG A 35 -10.72 2.58 -5.82
N PHE A 36 -10.33 1.34 -5.57
CA PHE A 36 -10.09 0.35 -6.61
C PHE A 36 -10.26 -1.06 -6.06
N THR A 37 -10.36 -2.02 -6.98
CA THR A 37 -10.39 -3.43 -6.62
C THR A 37 -9.09 -4.10 -7.05
N TYR A 38 -8.66 -5.08 -6.29
CA TYR A 38 -7.51 -5.89 -6.63
C TYR A 38 -7.77 -7.31 -6.14
N ARG A 39 -7.88 -8.25 -7.10
CA ARG A 39 -8.29 -9.63 -6.80
C ARG A 39 -9.63 -9.60 -6.06
N ASP A 40 -9.72 -10.22 -4.88
CA ASP A 40 -10.94 -10.29 -4.08
C ASP A 40 -11.05 -9.15 -3.07
N LEU A 41 -10.21 -8.13 -3.20
CA LEU A 41 -10.17 -7.00 -2.27
C LEU A 41 -10.77 -5.74 -2.88
N ASP A 42 -11.42 -4.96 -2.02
CA ASP A 42 -11.88 -3.62 -2.31
C ASP A 42 -11.04 -2.65 -1.46
N LEU A 43 -10.41 -1.68 -2.10
CA LEU A 43 -9.44 -0.82 -1.44
C LEU A 43 -9.78 0.65 -1.59
N ALA A 44 -9.47 1.43 -0.55
CA ALA A 44 -9.57 2.88 -0.62
C ALA A 44 -8.46 3.54 0.20
N SER A 45 -7.90 4.62 -0.33
CA SER A 45 -7.02 5.49 0.46
C SER A 45 -7.78 6.71 0.93
N VAL A 46 -7.64 7.03 2.21
CA VAL A 46 -8.25 8.21 2.82
C VAL A 46 -7.29 8.76 3.87
N GLY A 47 -6.84 10.00 3.67
CA GLY A 47 -5.78 10.56 4.50
C GLY A 47 -4.54 9.69 4.46
N GLY A 48 -3.98 9.39 5.62
CA GLY A 48 -2.82 8.51 5.77
C GLY A 48 -3.18 7.03 5.91
N TYR A 49 -4.40 6.62 5.56
CA TYR A 49 -4.85 5.23 5.70
C TYR A 49 -5.12 4.58 4.36
N LEU A 50 -4.78 3.30 4.27
CA LEU A 50 -5.22 2.42 3.19
C LEU A 50 -6.14 1.37 3.81
N LEU A 51 -7.44 1.42 3.47
CA LEU A 51 -8.41 0.43 3.90
C LEU A 51 -8.43 -0.70 2.89
N LEU A 52 -8.31 -1.92 3.39
CA LEU A 52 -8.40 -3.14 2.59
C LEU A 52 -9.59 -3.94 3.09
N ALA A 53 -10.59 -4.08 2.24
CA ALA A 53 -11.84 -4.77 2.58
C ALA A 53 -11.96 -6.10 1.83
N GLY A 54 -12.46 -7.09 2.53
CA GLY A 54 -12.69 -8.40 1.96
C GLY A 54 -13.06 -9.40 3.05
N SER A 55 -13.33 -10.64 2.62
CA SER A 55 -13.55 -11.73 3.56
C SER A 55 -12.29 -12.01 4.37
N ARG A 56 -12.44 -12.71 5.47
CA ARG A 56 -11.33 -13.14 6.29
C ARG A 56 -10.29 -13.92 5.47
N GLU A 57 -10.75 -14.77 4.57
CA GLU A 57 -9.88 -15.58 3.70
C GLU A 57 -9.16 -14.73 2.68
N ALA A 58 -9.85 -13.76 2.06
CA ALA A 58 -9.26 -12.87 1.08
C ALA A 58 -8.18 -11.99 1.69
N LEU A 59 -8.37 -11.52 2.93
CA LEU A 59 -7.43 -10.65 3.64
C LEU A 59 -6.24 -11.41 4.24
N ALA A 60 -6.37 -12.70 4.49
CA ALA A 60 -5.36 -13.48 5.22
C ALA A 60 -3.93 -13.33 4.65
N PRO A 61 -3.70 -13.40 3.31
CA PRO A 61 -2.36 -13.27 2.77
C PRO A 61 -1.71 -11.89 2.99
N TYR A 62 -2.53 -10.87 3.30
CA TYR A 62 -2.07 -9.48 3.36
C TYR A 62 -1.89 -8.95 4.78
N ARG A 63 -2.49 -9.60 5.78
CA ARG A 63 -2.51 -9.11 7.17
C ARG A 63 -1.15 -9.00 7.83
N GLY A 64 -0.15 -9.69 7.31
CA GLY A 64 1.22 -9.60 7.82
C GLY A 64 1.99 -8.38 7.33
N THR A 65 1.46 -7.63 6.37
CA THR A 65 2.09 -6.42 5.84
C THR A 65 1.66 -5.21 6.67
N HIS A 66 2.64 -4.47 7.19
CA HIS A 66 2.41 -3.40 8.17
C HIS A 66 1.93 -2.10 7.55
N ALA A 67 2.45 -1.77 6.37
CA ALA A 67 2.17 -0.48 5.73
C ALA A 67 2.32 -0.60 4.21
N THR A 68 1.76 0.39 3.52
CA THR A 68 1.98 0.62 2.09
C THR A 68 2.69 1.96 1.93
N THR A 69 3.86 1.94 1.32
CA THR A 69 4.68 3.13 1.11
C THR A 69 4.74 3.44 -0.38
N ILE A 70 4.33 4.65 -0.74
CA ILE A 70 4.37 5.13 -2.12
C ILE A 70 5.74 5.74 -2.35
N VAL A 71 6.45 5.27 -3.37
CA VAL A 71 7.81 5.69 -3.67
C VAL A 71 7.92 6.23 -5.10
N GLU A 72 8.93 7.02 -5.34
CA GLU A 72 9.26 7.51 -6.68
C GLU A 72 9.64 6.36 -7.61
N SER A 73 10.40 5.38 -7.11
CA SER A 73 10.92 4.26 -7.91
C SER A 73 11.08 3.00 -7.07
N ILE A 74 10.43 1.92 -7.48
CA ILE A 74 10.62 0.62 -6.82
C ILE A 74 12.01 0.04 -7.11
N ASP A 75 12.68 0.46 -8.18
CA ASP A 75 14.05 0.02 -8.46
C ASP A 75 15.01 0.52 -7.39
N GLN A 76 14.78 1.73 -6.86
CA GLN A 76 15.54 2.25 -5.73
C GLN A 76 15.32 1.40 -4.47
N VAL A 77 14.10 0.96 -4.25
CA VAL A 77 13.78 0.06 -3.12
C VAL A 77 14.49 -1.27 -3.24
N LEU A 78 14.51 -1.86 -4.44
CA LEU A 78 15.22 -3.12 -4.68
C LEU A 78 16.70 -3.01 -4.34
N ARG A 79 17.35 -1.90 -4.70
CA ARG A 79 18.76 -1.67 -4.34
C ARG A 79 18.95 -1.52 -2.84
N LEU A 80 18.05 -0.78 -2.19
CA LEU A 80 18.07 -0.63 -0.73
C LEU A 80 17.97 -1.98 -0.02
N VAL A 81 17.04 -2.80 -0.46
CA VAL A 81 16.83 -4.15 0.09
C VAL A 81 18.08 -5.01 -0.05
N GLU A 82 18.70 -4.99 -1.22
CA GLU A 82 19.92 -5.73 -1.49
C GLU A 82 21.08 -5.25 -0.60
N GLU A 83 21.24 -3.93 -0.47
CA GLU A 83 22.31 -3.33 0.35
C GLU A 83 22.18 -3.66 1.83
N HIS A 84 20.97 -3.75 2.35
CA HIS A 84 20.73 -3.95 3.78
C HIS A 84 20.37 -5.38 4.18
N GLY A 85 20.40 -6.31 3.23
CA GLY A 85 20.14 -7.72 3.53
C GLY A 85 18.67 -8.06 3.77
N GLY A 86 17.75 -7.26 3.22
CA GLY A 86 16.34 -7.57 3.22
C GLY A 86 15.99 -8.66 2.20
N GLU A 87 14.73 -9.08 2.20
CA GLU A 87 14.23 -10.14 1.34
C GLU A 87 13.05 -9.66 0.51
N LEU A 88 13.13 -9.83 -0.81
CA LEU A 88 12.00 -9.60 -1.69
C LEU A 88 11.02 -10.78 -1.57
N LEU A 89 9.83 -10.52 -1.03
CA LEU A 89 8.82 -11.56 -0.84
C LEU A 89 7.92 -11.75 -2.04
N ASP A 90 7.61 -10.66 -2.76
CA ASP A 90 6.70 -10.68 -3.89
C ASP A 90 6.97 -9.50 -4.82
N GLY A 91 6.85 -9.74 -6.11
CA GLY A 91 6.98 -8.69 -7.14
C GLY A 91 8.36 -8.60 -7.78
N PRO A 92 8.58 -7.57 -8.60
CA PRO A 92 7.64 -6.52 -8.98
C PRO A 92 6.42 -7.03 -9.75
N ASN A 93 5.25 -6.46 -9.47
CA ASN A 93 3.99 -6.79 -10.15
C ASN A 93 3.35 -5.55 -10.75
N GLU A 94 2.62 -5.74 -11.86
CA GLU A 94 1.68 -4.74 -12.34
C GLU A 94 0.42 -4.80 -11.49
N VAL A 95 -0.03 -3.66 -10.99
CA VAL A 95 -1.23 -3.52 -10.15
C VAL A 95 -2.06 -2.33 -10.65
N PRO A 96 -3.33 -2.19 -10.22
CA PRO A 96 -4.19 -1.12 -10.72
C PRO A 96 -3.63 0.29 -10.58
N THR A 97 -2.83 0.55 -9.56
CA THR A 97 -2.25 1.88 -9.29
C THR A 97 -0.85 2.08 -9.85
N GLY A 98 -0.23 1.06 -10.39
CA GLY A 98 1.12 1.13 -10.95
C GLY A 98 1.88 -0.17 -10.85
N ARG A 99 3.01 -0.16 -10.14
CA ARG A 99 3.83 -1.36 -9.89
C ARG A 99 4.12 -1.48 -8.41
N ASN A 100 4.10 -2.71 -7.90
CA ASN A 100 4.37 -2.93 -6.49
C ASN A 100 5.38 -4.05 -6.25
N LEU A 101 5.89 -4.06 -5.04
CA LEU A 101 6.62 -5.19 -4.48
C LEU A 101 6.45 -5.20 -2.97
N THR A 102 6.68 -6.35 -2.38
CA THR A 102 6.61 -6.54 -0.93
C THR A 102 7.93 -7.08 -0.43
N VAL A 103 8.43 -6.49 0.64
CA VAL A 103 9.76 -6.74 1.19
C VAL A 103 9.66 -7.07 2.67
N ARG A 104 10.47 -8.03 3.11
CA ARG A 104 10.76 -8.22 4.53
C ARG A 104 12.12 -7.58 4.81
N HIS A 105 12.12 -6.56 5.66
CA HIS A 105 13.35 -5.90 6.10
C HIS A 105 14.07 -6.70 7.19
N PRO A 106 15.38 -6.47 7.39
CA PRO A 106 16.07 -7.03 8.55
C PRO A 106 15.32 -6.66 9.83
N GLY A 107 15.13 -7.62 10.72
CA GLY A 107 14.33 -7.43 11.93
C GLY A 107 12.87 -7.83 11.78
N GLY A 108 12.41 -8.13 10.54
CA GLY A 108 11.12 -8.76 10.29
C GLY A 108 9.98 -7.87 9.82
N ALA A 109 10.21 -6.56 9.66
CA ALA A 109 9.16 -5.66 9.17
C ALA A 109 8.84 -5.96 7.71
N THR A 110 7.56 -6.19 7.43
CA THR A 110 7.06 -6.44 6.07
C THR A 110 6.30 -5.22 5.58
N ILE A 111 6.77 -4.66 4.46
CA ILE A 111 6.22 -3.43 3.87
C ILE A 111 5.98 -3.65 2.38
N GLU A 112 4.85 -3.14 1.89
CA GLU A 112 4.59 -3.03 0.47
C GLU A 112 5.07 -1.68 -0.03
N TYR A 113 5.74 -1.67 -1.19
CA TYR A 113 6.17 -0.45 -1.87
C TYR A 113 5.46 -0.36 -3.22
N VAL A 114 4.92 0.82 -3.51
CA VAL A 114 4.18 1.06 -4.75
C VAL A 114 4.76 2.26 -5.47
N GLN A 115 5.05 2.08 -6.74
CA GLN A 115 5.37 3.18 -7.66
C GLN A 115 4.11 3.46 -8.47
N PHE A 116 3.46 4.60 -8.19
CA PHE A 116 2.22 4.97 -8.87
C PHE A 116 2.45 5.32 -10.34
N HIS A 117 1.53 4.92 -11.21
CA HIS A 117 1.43 5.50 -12.55
C HIS A 117 0.94 6.95 -12.45
N ALA A 118 0.98 7.69 -13.57
CA ALA A 118 0.70 9.13 -13.57
C ALA A 118 -0.66 9.51 -12.97
N ALA A 119 -1.72 8.78 -13.31
CA ALA A 119 -3.06 9.07 -12.82
C ALA A 119 -3.18 8.89 -11.31
N ALA A 120 -2.64 7.80 -10.77
CA ALA A 120 -2.63 7.57 -9.33
C ALA A 120 -1.76 8.58 -8.60
N ARG A 121 -0.60 8.93 -9.17
CA ARG A 121 0.30 9.93 -8.60
C ARG A 121 -0.35 11.31 -8.49
N ALA A 122 -1.17 11.69 -9.44
CA ALA A 122 -1.91 12.96 -9.41
C ALA A 122 -2.81 13.09 -8.17
N THR A 123 -3.25 11.99 -7.58
CA THR A 123 -4.08 11.99 -6.37
C THR A 123 -3.32 12.40 -5.11
N LEU A 124 -1.99 12.42 -5.15
CA LEU A 124 -1.15 12.80 -4.02
C LEU A 124 -1.02 14.32 -3.86
N ALA A 125 -1.40 15.07 -4.87
CA ALA A 125 -1.29 16.54 -4.88
C ALA A 125 -2.29 17.20 -3.93
#